data_dae7586a0512232490748c51cd75dcdc
#
_entry.id   dae7586a0512232490748c51cd75dcdc
#
_cell.length_a   1.000
_cell.length_b   1.000
_cell.length_c   1.000
_cell.angle_alpha   90.00
_cell.angle_beta   90.00
_cell.angle_gamma   90.00
#
_symmetry.space_group_name_H-M   'P 1'
#
loop_
_entity.id
_entity.type
_entity.pdbx_description
1 polymer ?
#
loop_
_entity_poly.entity_id
_entity_poly.type
_entity_poly.pdbx_seq_one_letter_code
_entity_poly.pdbx_strand_id
1 'polypeptide(L)'
;MKVTRAIFAAASLTGLASVAAYSQGTRAPTDAFLYIIWPPDGTTVKGAFWYRFGLRNMGVTQAGSNAPNSGHHHLLIDVDDPIEPNEPIPQDKKHLHFGAGQTEARIELPPGKHTLQLVLGDAKHYPFNPPIISKKITITVK
;
A
#
# COMPACT_ATOMS: atom_id res chain seq x y z
N MET A 1 -17.82 16.98 -73.24
CA MET A 1 -18.28 16.40 -71.96
C MET A 1 -17.08 16.20 -71.05
N LYS A 2 -16.96 16.99 -69.98
CA LYS A 2 -15.89 16.84 -69.00
C LYS A 2 -16.45 16.11 -67.76
N VAL A 3 -15.94 14.92 -67.49
CA VAL A 3 -16.33 14.10 -66.34
C VAL A 3 -15.39 14.45 -65.15
N THR A 4 -15.95 15.13 -64.14
CA THR A 4 -15.24 15.49 -62.93
C THR A 4 -15.33 14.30 -61.98
N ARG A 5 -14.19 13.69 -61.65
CA ARG A 5 -14.08 12.65 -60.62
C ARG A 5 -13.95 13.28 -59.27
N ALA A 6 -14.93 13.01 -58.40
CA ALA A 6 -14.86 13.39 -56.98
C ALA A 6 -14.00 12.36 -56.23
N ILE A 7 -12.96 12.84 -55.53
CA ILE A 7 -12.11 12.01 -54.64
C ILE A 7 -12.72 12.10 -53.26
N PHE A 8 -13.28 10.99 -52.78
CA PHE A 8 -13.67 10.85 -51.37
C PHE A 8 -12.44 10.52 -50.54
N ALA A 9 -12.05 11.47 -49.69
CA ALA A 9 -11.02 11.20 -48.65
C ALA A 9 -11.68 10.49 -47.48
N ALA A 10 -11.31 9.24 -47.24
CA ALA A 10 -11.70 8.48 -46.06
C ALA A 10 -10.85 8.94 -44.87
N ALA A 11 -11.47 9.61 -43.90
CA ALA A 11 -10.83 9.95 -42.63
C ALA A 11 -10.81 8.72 -41.73
N SER A 12 -9.64 8.11 -41.54
CA SER A 12 -9.43 7.04 -40.59
C SER A 12 -9.43 7.60 -39.17
N LEU A 13 -10.48 7.36 -38.40
CA LEU A 13 -10.48 7.58 -36.95
C LEU A 13 -9.64 6.48 -36.28
N THR A 14 -8.38 6.76 -35.94
CA THR A 14 -7.59 5.94 -35.05
C THR A 14 -8.07 6.19 -33.63
N GLY A 15 -8.96 5.32 -33.12
CA GLY A 15 -9.35 5.30 -31.74
C GLY A 15 -8.15 4.91 -30.87
N LEU A 16 -7.63 5.86 -30.06
CA LEU A 16 -6.70 5.56 -29.00
C LEU A 16 -7.45 4.75 -27.92
N ALA A 17 -7.27 3.43 -27.94
CA ALA A 17 -7.67 2.58 -26.84
C ALA A 17 -6.78 2.94 -25.64
N SER A 18 -7.34 3.59 -24.62
CA SER A 18 -6.65 3.78 -23.35
C SER A 18 -6.41 2.40 -22.73
N VAL A 19 -5.17 1.93 -22.74
CA VAL A 19 -4.77 0.74 -22.00
C VAL A 19 -4.88 1.11 -20.53
N ALA A 20 -5.86 0.55 -19.83
CA ALA A 20 -5.92 0.67 -18.38
C ALA A 20 -4.62 0.10 -17.80
N ALA A 21 -3.86 0.94 -17.10
CA ALA A 21 -2.66 0.51 -16.42
C ALA A 21 -3.07 -0.50 -15.33
N TYR A 22 -2.74 -1.77 -15.54
CA TYR A 22 -2.95 -2.79 -14.52
C TYR A 22 -1.97 -2.55 -13.38
N SER A 23 -2.48 -2.52 -12.15
CA SER A 23 -1.64 -2.48 -10.95
C SER A 23 -0.70 -3.70 -10.93
N GLN A 24 0.56 -3.47 -10.53
CA GLN A 24 1.56 -4.54 -10.34
C GLN A 24 1.25 -5.38 -9.09
N GLY A 25 0.46 -4.86 -8.16
CA GLY A 25 0.11 -5.54 -6.91
C GLY A 25 -0.86 -6.71 -7.11
N THR A 26 -0.73 -7.69 -6.22
CA THR A 26 -1.63 -8.83 -6.13
C THR A 26 -3.06 -8.36 -5.81
N ARG A 27 -4.07 -9.02 -6.41
CA ARG A 27 -5.47 -8.68 -6.13
C ARG A 27 -5.81 -8.92 -4.65
N ALA A 28 -6.37 -7.90 -4.00
CA ALA A 28 -6.83 -8.00 -2.61
C ALA A 28 -8.17 -8.77 -2.52
N PRO A 29 -8.35 -9.62 -1.48
CA PRO A 29 -9.68 -10.06 -1.08
C PRO A 29 -10.56 -8.84 -0.69
N THR A 30 -11.84 -8.88 -1.03
CA THR A 30 -12.77 -7.75 -0.84
C THR A 30 -13.06 -7.41 0.62
N ASP A 31 -12.84 -8.37 1.51
CA ASP A 31 -13.09 -8.29 2.96
C ASP A 31 -11.79 -8.23 3.79
N ALA A 32 -10.63 -8.09 3.13
CA ALA A 32 -9.35 -7.91 3.81
C ALA A 32 -9.36 -6.61 4.63
N PHE A 33 -8.95 -6.70 5.88
CA PHE A 33 -8.98 -5.55 6.78
C PHE A 33 -7.71 -5.47 7.64
N LEU A 34 -6.96 -4.38 7.47
CA LEU A 34 -5.70 -4.09 8.17
C LEU A 34 -5.95 -3.01 9.24
N TYR A 35 -5.46 -3.22 10.46
CA TYR A 35 -5.67 -2.29 11.56
C TYR A 35 -4.53 -2.29 12.56
N ILE A 36 -4.44 -1.21 13.33
CA ILE A 36 -3.48 -1.07 14.42
C ILE A 36 -4.16 -1.54 15.70
N ILE A 37 -3.56 -2.51 16.40
CA ILE A 37 -4.02 -3.00 17.70
C ILE A 37 -3.52 -2.08 18.81
N TRP A 38 -2.25 -1.68 18.75
CA TRP A 38 -1.60 -0.81 19.71
C TRP A 38 -0.50 0.02 19.03
N PRO A 39 -0.32 1.29 19.33
CA PRO A 39 -1.12 2.11 20.24
C PRO A 39 -2.44 2.59 19.59
N PRO A 40 -3.47 2.91 20.37
CA PRO A 40 -4.66 3.62 19.88
C PRO A 40 -4.31 5.04 19.40
N ASP A 41 -5.16 5.58 18.51
CA ASP A 41 -5.07 6.97 18.07
C ASP A 41 -5.11 7.96 19.24
N GLY A 42 -4.26 8.97 19.23
CA GLY A 42 -4.13 9.98 20.30
C GLY A 42 -3.30 9.54 21.51
N THR A 43 -2.73 8.33 21.51
CA THR A 43 -1.97 7.83 22.66
C THR A 43 -0.66 8.61 22.85
N THR A 44 -0.30 8.83 24.12
CA THR A 44 1.05 9.27 24.51
C THR A 44 1.84 8.06 25.01
N VAL A 45 3.01 7.83 24.42
CA VAL A 45 3.97 6.78 24.80
C VAL A 45 5.24 7.41 25.35
N LYS A 46 6.04 6.65 26.11
CA LYS A 46 7.36 7.09 26.62
C LYS A 46 8.44 6.17 26.05
N GLY A 47 9.46 6.78 25.42
CA GLY A 47 10.57 6.05 24.84
C GLY A 47 10.14 4.97 23.84
N ALA A 48 10.87 3.87 23.76
CA ALA A 48 10.52 2.76 22.89
C ALA A 48 9.25 2.03 23.37
N PHE A 49 8.35 1.73 22.44
CA PHE A 49 7.06 1.12 22.72
C PHE A 49 6.78 -0.08 21.80
N TRP A 50 5.88 -0.96 22.22
CA TRP A 50 5.40 -2.03 21.37
C TRP A 50 4.39 -1.47 20.35
N TYR A 51 4.52 -1.90 19.10
CA TYR A 51 3.57 -1.64 18.04
C TYR A 51 2.97 -2.97 17.58
N ARG A 52 1.66 -3.11 17.62
CA ARG A 52 0.96 -4.36 17.31
C ARG A 52 0.00 -4.15 16.17
N PHE A 53 0.03 -5.07 15.22
CA PHE A 53 -0.74 -5.01 13.98
C PHE A 53 -1.75 -6.14 13.91
N GLY A 54 -2.90 -5.85 13.31
CA GLY A 54 -3.95 -6.82 13.08
C GLY A 54 -4.31 -6.90 11.60
N LEU A 55 -4.54 -8.12 11.14
CA LEU A 55 -5.02 -8.41 9.80
C LEU A 55 -6.17 -9.40 9.89
N ARG A 56 -7.30 -9.11 9.21
CA ARG A 56 -8.46 -10.00 9.13
C ARG A 56 -8.65 -10.47 7.70
N ASN A 57 -9.15 -11.71 7.57
CA ASN A 57 -9.52 -12.34 6.31
C ASN A 57 -8.36 -12.54 5.31
N MET A 58 -7.14 -12.44 5.84
CA MET A 58 -5.89 -12.77 5.15
C MET A 58 -4.86 -13.34 6.13
N GLY A 59 -3.90 -14.09 5.60
CA GLY A 59 -2.75 -14.57 6.36
C GLY A 59 -1.60 -13.56 6.40
N VAL A 60 -0.85 -13.56 7.50
CA VAL A 60 0.45 -12.90 7.57
C VAL A 60 1.51 -13.89 7.15
N THR A 61 2.44 -13.50 6.27
CA THR A 61 3.49 -14.36 5.75
C THR A 61 4.83 -13.64 5.66
N GLN A 62 5.87 -14.38 5.33
CA GLN A 62 7.17 -13.80 5.05
C GLN A 62 7.17 -13.12 3.66
N ALA A 63 7.98 -12.08 3.51
CA ALA A 63 8.29 -11.48 2.22
C ALA A 63 8.83 -12.55 1.25
N GLY A 64 8.46 -12.47 -0.02
CA GLY A 64 8.82 -13.46 -1.03
C GLY A 64 7.96 -14.73 -1.05
N SER A 65 7.05 -14.91 -0.08
CA SER A 65 6.10 -16.03 -0.08
C SER A 65 4.94 -15.76 -1.04
N ASN A 66 4.64 -16.75 -1.89
CA ASN A 66 3.49 -16.71 -2.80
C ASN A 66 2.26 -17.46 -2.22
N ALA A 67 2.17 -17.60 -0.89
CA ALA A 67 1.01 -18.18 -0.26
C ALA A 67 -0.26 -17.37 -0.62
N PRO A 68 -1.35 -18.02 -1.05
CA PRO A 68 -2.54 -17.31 -1.47
C PRO A 68 -3.19 -16.54 -0.30
N ASN A 69 -3.79 -15.41 -0.59
CA ASN A 69 -4.47 -14.54 0.37
C ASN A 69 -3.60 -14.22 1.61
N SER A 70 -2.33 -13.92 1.37
CA SER A 70 -1.39 -13.57 2.44
C SER A 70 -0.43 -12.44 2.01
N GLY A 71 0.08 -11.72 2.99
CA GLY A 71 1.02 -10.64 2.79
C GLY A 71 1.82 -10.35 4.05
N HIS A 72 2.68 -9.34 3.99
CA HIS A 72 3.49 -8.91 5.12
C HIS A 72 3.32 -7.41 5.37
N HIS A 73 3.54 -7.01 6.62
CA HIS A 73 3.28 -5.66 7.06
C HIS A 73 4.42 -4.70 6.68
N HIS A 74 4.04 -3.48 6.33
CA HIS A 74 4.89 -2.30 6.31
C HIS A 74 4.29 -1.22 7.21
N LEU A 75 5.14 -0.43 7.89
CA LEU A 75 4.73 0.69 8.71
C LEU A 75 5.25 1.98 8.11
N LEU A 76 4.33 2.89 7.82
CA LEU A 76 4.62 4.26 7.40
C LEU A 76 4.67 5.17 8.62
N ILE A 77 5.76 5.92 8.78
CA ILE A 77 6.00 6.86 9.88
C ILE A 77 6.15 8.25 9.29
N ASP A 78 5.26 9.16 9.65
CA ASP A 78 5.28 10.56 9.16
C ASP A 78 5.32 10.66 7.63
N VAL A 79 4.52 9.80 6.97
CA VAL A 79 4.36 9.78 5.51
C VAL A 79 2.99 10.35 5.16
N ASP A 80 2.98 11.42 4.37
CA ASP A 80 1.75 12.06 3.88
C ASP A 80 1.44 11.73 2.42
N ASP A 81 2.45 11.29 1.66
CA ASP A 81 2.29 10.91 0.29
C ASP A 81 1.39 9.67 0.14
N PRO A 82 0.56 9.60 -0.91
CA PRO A 82 -0.25 8.42 -1.19
C PRO A 82 0.64 7.22 -1.51
N ILE A 83 0.13 6.03 -1.26
CA ILE A 83 0.79 4.78 -1.68
C ILE A 83 0.67 4.64 -3.20
N GLU A 84 1.82 4.48 -3.85
CA GLU A 84 1.91 4.28 -5.29
C GLU A 84 1.57 2.81 -5.64
N PRO A 85 0.46 2.55 -6.34
CA PRO A 85 -0.03 1.18 -6.56
C PRO A 85 0.85 0.36 -7.50
N ASN A 86 1.70 1.00 -8.30
CA ASN A 86 2.53 0.35 -9.31
C ASN A 86 4.02 0.33 -8.97
N GLU A 87 4.36 0.67 -7.75
CA GLU A 87 5.74 0.67 -7.25
C GLU A 87 5.85 -0.16 -5.97
N PRO A 88 6.97 -0.82 -5.73
CA PRO A 88 7.21 -1.47 -4.46
C PRO A 88 7.18 -0.46 -3.31
N ILE A 89 6.59 -0.84 -2.18
CA ILE A 89 6.61 -0.03 -0.97
C ILE A 89 8.06 0.22 -0.58
N PRO A 90 8.48 1.49 -0.39
CA PRO A 90 9.85 1.82 -0.02
C PRO A 90 10.28 1.13 1.30
N GLN A 91 11.58 1.00 1.50
CA GLN A 91 12.17 0.47 2.73
C GLN A 91 13.25 1.44 3.21
N ASP A 92 12.90 2.27 4.17
CA ASP A 92 13.76 3.29 4.77
C ASP A 92 13.34 3.60 6.21
N LYS A 93 13.84 4.67 6.80
CA LYS A 93 13.51 5.06 8.18
C LYS A 93 12.05 5.44 8.39
N LYS A 94 11.33 5.83 7.32
CA LYS A 94 9.90 6.16 7.36
C LYS A 94 9.01 5.03 6.86
N HIS A 95 9.58 4.01 6.24
CA HIS A 95 8.89 2.85 5.67
C HIS A 95 9.50 1.57 6.22
N LEU A 96 9.10 1.20 7.45
CA LEU A 96 9.63 0.00 8.09
C LEU A 96 9.02 -1.26 7.47
N HIS A 97 9.85 -2.25 7.22
CA HIS A 97 9.50 -3.52 6.59
C HIS A 97 9.52 -4.67 7.60
N PHE A 98 8.45 -5.41 7.68
CA PHE A 98 8.28 -6.58 8.57
C PHE A 98 8.23 -7.88 7.78
N GLY A 99 9.31 -8.15 7.04
CA GLY A 99 9.40 -9.24 6.07
C GLY A 99 9.53 -10.65 6.65
N ALA A 100 9.63 -10.82 7.96
CA ALA A 100 9.66 -12.14 8.60
C ALA A 100 8.27 -12.60 9.09
N GLY A 101 7.19 -11.91 8.69
CA GLY A 101 5.83 -12.24 9.12
C GLY A 101 5.51 -11.76 10.54
N GLN A 102 6.19 -10.72 11.00
CA GLN A 102 5.94 -10.13 12.31
C GLN A 102 4.54 -9.52 12.38
N THR A 103 3.91 -9.65 13.55
CA THR A 103 2.64 -9.03 13.90
C THR A 103 2.78 -8.01 15.01
N GLU A 104 3.99 -7.86 15.55
CA GLU A 104 4.37 -6.82 16.51
C GLU A 104 5.85 -6.49 16.37
N ALA A 105 6.21 -5.28 16.78
CA ALA A 105 7.59 -4.82 16.82
C ALA A 105 7.80 -3.79 17.92
N ARG A 106 9.04 -3.67 18.40
CA ARG A 106 9.43 -2.58 19.29
C ARG A 106 9.91 -1.41 18.44
N ILE A 107 9.23 -0.28 18.57
CA ILE A 107 9.49 0.94 17.81
C ILE A 107 10.06 2.00 18.74
N GLU A 108 11.06 2.71 18.25
CA GLU A 108 11.64 3.87 18.93
C GLU A 108 11.60 5.07 17.99
N LEU A 109 10.98 6.16 18.45
CA LEU A 109 10.86 7.40 17.70
C LEU A 109 11.32 8.57 18.57
N PRO A 110 11.82 9.65 17.96
CA PRO A 110 12.14 10.86 18.69
C PRO A 110 10.94 11.43 19.45
N PRO A 111 11.15 12.19 20.53
CA PRO A 111 10.05 12.92 21.17
C PRO A 111 9.33 13.83 20.19
N GLY A 112 8.00 13.84 20.23
CA GLY A 112 7.17 14.64 19.33
C GLY A 112 5.89 13.93 18.92
N LYS A 113 5.12 14.58 18.02
CA LYS A 113 3.96 13.98 17.38
C LYS A 113 4.41 13.20 16.15
N HIS A 114 3.87 12.00 15.98
CA HIS A 114 4.12 11.13 14.84
C HIS A 114 2.83 10.56 14.29
N THR A 115 2.75 10.41 12.99
CA THR A 115 1.68 9.63 12.32
C THR A 115 2.16 8.24 12.02
N LEU A 116 1.29 7.26 12.21
CA LEU A 116 1.57 5.84 11.95
C LEU A 116 0.45 5.26 11.10
N GLN A 117 0.81 4.49 10.07
CA GLN A 117 -0.13 3.82 9.20
C GLN A 117 0.44 2.51 8.70
N LEU A 118 -0.35 1.45 8.65
CA LEU A 118 0.04 0.16 8.08
C LEU A 118 -0.35 0.06 6.61
N VAL A 119 0.50 -0.60 5.85
CA VAL A 119 0.22 -1.06 4.48
C VAL A 119 0.60 -2.53 4.40
N LEU A 120 -0.21 -3.33 3.73
CA LEU A 120 0.12 -4.73 3.46
C LEU A 120 0.82 -4.83 2.10
N GLY A 121 2.01 -5.44 2.09
CA GLY A 121 2.77 -5.75 0.89
C GLY A 121 2.58 -7.20 0.45
N ASP A 122 2.57 -7.43 -0.86
CA ASP A 122 2.58 -8.77 -1.45
C ASP A 122 4.00 -9.37 -1.47
N ALA A 123 4.17 -10.55 -2.05
CA ALA A 123 5.46 -11.26 -2.12
C ALA A 123 6.61 -10.41 -2.69
N LYS A 124 6.32 -9.44 -3.54
CA LYS A 124 7.28 -8.56 -4.21
C LYS A 124 7.31 -7.15 -3.63
N HIS A 125 6.67 -6.92 -2.47
CA HIS A 125 6.55 -5.62 -1.80
C HIS A 125 5.63 -4.61 -2.49
N TYR A 126 4.85 -5.03 -3.49
CA TYR A 126 3.83 -4.13 -4.05
C TYR A 126 2.63 -4.04 -3.12
N PRO A 127 1.98 -2.87 -3.03
CA PRO A 127 0.68 -2.78 -2.38
C PRO A 127 -0.32 -3.71 -3.09
N PHE A 128 -1.24 -4.32 -2.34
CA PHE A 128 -2.34 -5.08 -2.95
C PHE A 128 -3.22 -4.17 -3.83
N ASN A 129 -4.01 -4.77 -4.69
CA ASN A 129 -4.96 -4.06 -5.55
C ASN A 129 -6.42 -4.51 -5.28
N PRO A 130 -7.29 -3.64 -4.70
CA PRO A 130 -6.97 -2.32 -4.14
C PRO A 130 -6.02 -2.41 -2.95
N PRO A 131 -5.30 -1.29 -2.60
CA PRO A 131 -4.37 -1.29 -1.48
C PRO A 131 -5.06 -1.61 -0.15
N ILE A 132 -4.44 -2.50 0.64
CA ILE A 132 -4.90 -2.85 1.99
C ILE A 132 -4.12 -1.96 2.96
N ILE A 133 -4.79 -0.93 3.48
CA ILE A 133 -4.19 0.13 4.29
C ILE A 133 -5.00 0.32 5.56
N SER A 134 -4.33 0.49 6.70
CA SER A 134 -5.01 0.82 7.96
C SER A 134 -5.44 2.29 8.02
N LYS A 135 -6.30 2.61 8.99
CA LYS A 135 -6.48 4.00 9.41
C LYS A 135 -5.11 4.57 9.81
N LYS A 136 -4.80 5.81 9.42
CA LYS A 136 -3.68 6.58 9.93
C LYS A 136 -4.01 7.06 11.34
N ILE A 137 -3.10 6.85 12.28
CA ILE A 137 -3.23 7.32 13.67
C ILE A 137 -2.16 8.36 13.99
N THR A 138 -2.38 9.16 15.01
CA THR A 138 -1.40 10.10 15.55
C THR A 138 -1.07 9.70 16.99
N ILE A 139 0.21 9.68 17.31
CA ILE A 139 0.71 9.45 18.68
C ILE A 139 1.62 10.58 19.11
N THR A 140 1.86 10.69 20.41
CA THR A 140 2.88 11.59 20.98
C THR A 140 3.92 10.76 21.73
N VAL A 141 5.19 10.94 21.40
CA VAL A 141 6.33 10.33 22.12
C VAL A 141 6.91 11.37 23.11
N LYS A 142 7.17 10.95 24.36
CA LYS A 142 7.78 11.75 25.43
C LYS A 142 9.07 11.12 25.94
#